data_bcd33d0f771ade492b65883df35ab508
#
_entry.id   bcd33d0f771ade492b65883df35ab508
#
_cell.length_a   1.000
_cell.length_b   1.000
_cell.length_c   1.000
_cell.angle_alpha   90.00
_cell.angle_beta   90.00
_cell.angle_gamma   90.00
#
_symmetry.space_group_name_H-M   'P 1'
#
loop_
_entity.id
_entity.type
_entity.pdbx_description
1 polymer ?
#
loop_
_entity_poly.entity_id
_entity_poly.type
_entity_poly.pdbx_seq_one_letter_code
_entity_poly.pdbx_strand_id
1 'polypeptide(L)'
;TIRGLSRHNRIGGVTMGVRFAEKIHVIPLLAPVETTEAKESACVALENAQWITFLIQTGALATDSDDQYEITVASATGQTTNANDIAIPFKYRLSSAVGTDSWGAITSATSTGFILEASTDGSKAVLIDVDPASIPALDSDALYVYVDIATTTMVSGPVAVSAFIEPRYPQNSNISSS
;
A
#
# COMPACT_ATOMS: atom_id res chain seq x y z
N THR A 1 -3.94 -60.28 -34.65
CA THR A 1 -4.59 -59.00 -34.18
C THR A 1 -3.79 -58.43 -33.02
N ILE A 2 -2.90 -57.47 -33.30
CA ILE A 2 -2.05 -56.81 -32.29
C ILE A 2 -2.77 -55.53 -31.87
N ARG A 3 -3.21 -55.48 -30.62
CA ARG A 3 -3.76 -54.27 -30.01
C ARG A 3 -2.60 -53.40 -29.51
N GLY A 4 -2.41 -52.28 -30.18
CA GLY A 4 -1.47 -51.22 -29.75
C GLY A 4 -1.92 -50.56 -28.44
N LEU A 5 -1.11 -50.69 -27.41
CA LEU A 5 -1.23 -49.91 -26.15
C LEU A 5 -0.71 -48.52 -26.40
N SER A 6 -1.63 -47.56 -26.53
CA SER A 6 -1.31 -46.14 -26.49
C SER A 6 -0.85 -45.79 -25.08
N ARG A 7 0.45 -45.60 -24.90
CA ARG A 7 1.02 -45.02 -23.69
C ARG A 7 0.74 -43.51 -23.70
N HIS A 8 -0.29 -43.10 -22.97
CA HIS A 8 -0.43 -41.69 -22.62
C HIS A 8 0.71 -41.31 -21.67
N ASN A 9 1.70 -40.67 -22.24
CA ASN A 9 2.76 -40.04 -21.48
C ASN A 9 2.15 -38.79 -20.78
N ARG A 10 1.63 -38.96 -19.56
CA ARG A 10 1.30 -37.84 -18.70
C ARG A 10 2.63 -37.22 -18.25
N ILE A 11 3.10 -36.24 -18.98
CA ILE A 11 4.07 -35.29 -18.45
C ILE A 11 3.31 -34.57 -17.35
N GLY A 12 3.59 -34.93 -16.10
CA GLY A 12 3.11 -34.19 -14.96
C GLY A 12 3.63 -32.75 -15.07
N GLY A 13 2.76 -31.85 -15.52
CA GLY A 13 3.07 -30.44 -15.52
C GLY A 13 3.35 -30.02 -14.09
N VAL A 14 4.62 -29.79 -13.76
CA VAL A 14 4.99 -29.08 -12.54
C VAL A 14 4.42 -27.68 -12.73
N THR A 15 3.30 -27.40 -12.06
CA THR A 15 2.79 -26.04 -11.96
C THR A 15 3.81 -25.29 -11.10
N MET A 16 4.77 -24.65 -11.73
CA MET A 16 5.65 -23.74 -11.01
C MET A 16 4.78 -22.59 -10.51
N GLY A 17 4.63 -22.49 -9.20
CA GLY A 17 3.94 -21.38 -8.59
C GLY A 17 4.63 -20.08 -9.00
N VAL A 18 3.86 -19.10 -9.47
CA VAL A 18 4.36 -17.77 -9.79
C VAL A 18 4.92 -17.14 -8.50
N ARG A 19 6.17 -16.70 -8.53
CA ARG A 19 6.80 -16.05 -7.38
C ARG A 19 6.15 -14.70 -7.12
N PHE A 20 6.10 -14.28 -5.86
CA PHE A 20 5.54 -12.99 -5.48
C PHE A 20 6.10 -11.83 -6.32
N ALA A 21 7.43 -11.75 -6.45
CA ALA A 21 8.11 -10.70 -7.21
C ALA A 21 7.86 -10.74 -8.74
N GLU A 22 7.28 -11.82 -9.26
CA GLU A 22 6.89 -11.93 -10.67
C GLU A 22 5.45 -11.42 -10.90
N LYS A 23 4.67 -11.33 -9.83
CA LYS A 23 3.24 -11.01 -9.86
C LYS A 23 2.93 -9.63 -9.32
N ILE A 24 3.69 -9.18 -8.35
CA ILE A 24 3.48 -7.93 -7.63
C ILE A 24 4.70 -7.03 -7.82
N HIS A 25 4.46 -5.81 -8.24
CA HIS A 25 5.50 -4.78 -8.26
C HIS A 25 5.58 -4.14 -6.89
N VAL A 26 6.79 -4.11 -6.33
CA VAL A 26 7.06 -3.49 -5.02
C VAL A 26 7.85 -2.22 -5.23
N ILE A 27 7.31 -1.10 -4.75
CA ILE A 27 7.93 0.22 -4.89
C ILE A 27 8.14 0.82 -3.50
N PRO A 28 9.36 1.11 -3.07
CA PRO A 28 9.60 1.92 -1.87
C PRO A 28 9.22 3.38 -2.17
N LEU A 29 8.25 3.93 -1.44
CA LEU A 29 7.71 5.28 -1.65
C LEU A 29 8.23 6.31 -0.65
N LEU A 30 8.52 5.86 0.56
CA LEU A 30 9.16 6.66 1.59
C LEU A 30 10.17 5.77 2.30
N ALA A 31 11.45 6.15 2.21
CA ALA A 31 12.51 5.46 2.95
C ALA A 31 12.29 5.62 4.46
N PRO A 32 12.78 4.68 5.29
CA PRO A 32 12.69 4.84 6.74
C PRO A 32 13.27 6.19 7.17
N VAL A 33 12.44 7.03 7.75
CA VAL A 33 12.80 8.39 8.17
C VAL A 33 12.16 8.71 9.51
N GLU A 34 12.91 9.36 10.38
CA GLU A 34 12.35 9.95 11.59
C GLU A 34 11.42 11.11 11.21
N THR A 35 10.20 11.08 11.74
CA THR A 35 9.20 12.09 11.43
C THR A 35 8.92 12.96 12.66
N THR A 36 9.25 14.23 12.57
CA THR A 36 8.80 15.29 13.48
C THR A 36 7.83 16.25 12.79
N GLU A 37 7.57 15.99 11.50
CA GLU A 37 6.74 16.82 10.63
C GLU A 37 5.91 15.91 9.72
N ALA A 38 4.87 16.48 9.10
CA ALA A 38 4.11 15.80 8.07
C ALA A 38 5.02 15.26 6.95
N LYS A 39 4.74 14.06 6.45
CA LYS A 39 5.46 13.40 5.37
C LYS A 39 4.49 12.85 4.35
N GLU A 40 4.79 13.10 3.10
CA GLU A 40 4.08 12.53 1.96
C GLU A 40 4.96 11.45 1.33
N SER A 41 4.34 10.36 0.93
CA SER A 41 5.02 9.34 0.14
C SER A 41 5.19 9.81 -1.31
N ALA A 42 6.10 9.19 -2.07
CA ALA A 42 6.09 9.33 -3.51
C ALA A 42 4.77 8.83 -4.09
N CYS A 43 4.38 9.35 -5.25
CA CYS A 43 3.14 9.01 -5.94
C CYS A 43 3.26 7.68 -6.68
N VAL A 44 2.17 6.94 -6.76
CA VAL A 44 2.01 5.71 -7.54
C VAL A 44 1.06 5.96 -8.69
N ALA A 45 1.47 5.59 -9.92
CA ALA A 45 0.61 5.72 -11.09
C ALA A 45 -0.58 4.73 -11.02
N LEU A 46 -1.77 5.23 -11.34
CA LEU A 46 -2.99 4.44 -11.42
C LEU A 46 -3.06 3.63 -12.72
N GLU A 47 -2.34 4.06 -13.75
CA GLU A 47 -2.30 3.40 -15.04
C GLU A 47 -1.83 1.96 -14.89
N ASN A 48 -2.58 1.04 -15.49
CA ASN A 48 -2.30 -0.40 -15.48
C ASN A 48 -2.30 -1.08 -14.10
N ALA A 49 -2.62 -0.39 -13.02
CA ALA A 49 -2.82 -1.01 -11.71
C ALA A 49 -4.22 -1.67 -11.63
N GLN A 50 -4.24 -2.94 -11.25
CA GLN A 50 -5.46 -3.67 -10.90
C GLN A 50 -5.84 -3.36 -9.45
N TRP A 51 -4.82 -3.36 -8.58
CA TRP A 51 -4.93 -3.15 -7.14
C TRP A 51 -3.66 -2.50 -6.60
N ILE A 52 -3.80 -1.62 -5.64
CA ILE A 52 -2.67 -0.99 -4.95
C ILE A 52 -2.85 -1.23 -3.46
N THR A 53 -1.83 -1.82 -2.83
CA THR A 53 -1.76 -1.95 -1.37
C THR A 53 -0.55 -1.18 -0.87
N PHE A 54 -0.76 -0.18 -0.03
CA PHE A 54 0.33 0.48 0.68
C PHE A 54 0.63 -0.28 1.97
N LEU A 55 1.89 -0.47 2.25
CA LEU A 55 2.41 -0.92 3.52
C LEU A 55 3.11 0.24 4.20
N ILE A 56 2.56 0.70 5.31
CA ILE A 56 3.19 1.65 6.21
C ILE A 56 3.79 0.87 7.36
N GLN A 57 5.04 1.11 7.66
CA GLN A 57 5.73 0.52 8.81
C GLN A 57 6.18 1.63 9.75
N THR A 58 5.79 1.53 11.00
CA THR A 58 6.24 2.44 12.06
C THR A 58 7.19 1.71 12.97
N GLY A 59 8.22 2.43 13.46
CA GLY A 59 9.02 1.96 14.59
C GLY A 59 8.39 2.31 15.92
N ALA A 60 9.19 2.28 16.97
CA ALA A 60 8.76 2.81 18.26
C ALA A 60 8.48 4.30 18.13
N LEU A 61 7.26 4.71 18.44
CA LEU A 61 6.84 6.10 18.44
C LEU A 61 7.03 6.68 19.84
N ALA A 62 7.31 7.96 19.93
CA ALA A 62 7.38 8.65 21.23
C ALA A 62 6.04 8.56 21.96
N THR A 63 6.08 8.36 23.26
CA THR A 63 4.95 7.84 24.05
C THR A 63 4.13 8.90 24.76
N ASP A 64 4.10 10.14 24.31
CA ASP A 64 3.15 11.08 24.85
C ASP A 64 1.74 10.71 24.39
N SER A 65 0.79 10.73 25.32
CA SER A 65 -0.56 10.19 25.12
C SER A 65 -1.38 10.91 24.04
N ASP A 66 -0.91 12.05 23.60
CA ASP A 66 -1.58 12.90 22.61
C ASP A 66 -0.90 12.88 21.24
N ASP A 67 0.18 12.11 21.10
CA ASP A 67 0.93 12.00 19.86
C ASP A 67 0.21 11.08 18.87
N GLN A 68 -0.16 11.62 17.71
CA GLN A 68 -0.96 10.93 16.72
C GLN A 68 -0.48 11.24 15.31
N TYR A 69 -0.47 10.22 14.46
CA TYR A 69 -0.42 10.39 13.02
C TYR A 69 -1.83 10.31 12.43
N GLU A 70 -2.20 11.30 11.65
CA GLU A 70 -3.36 11.20 10.76
C GLU A 70 -2.86 10.67 9.41
N ILE A 71 -3.39 9.52 9.01
CA ILE A 71 -3.02 8.87 7.75
C ILE A 71 -4.17 9.01 6.78
N THR A 72 -3.90 9.69 5.68
CA THR A 72 -4.82 9.84 4.55
C THR A 72 -4.23 9.26 3.28
N VAL A 73 -5.08 9.00 2.31
CA VAL A 73 -4.69 8.66 0.94
C VAL A 73 -5.29 9.71 0.04
N ALA A 74 -4.50 10.27 -0.85
CA ALA A 74 -4.96 11.27 -1.78
C ALA A 74 -4.64 10.90 -3.22
N SER A 75 -5.50 11.34 -4.15
CA SER A 75 -5.26 11.31 -5.58
C SER A 75 -4.50 12.56 -6.01
N ALA A 76 -3.70 12.44 -7.07
CA ALA A 76 -2.96 13.55 -7.65
C ALA A 76 -3.02 13.51 -9.17
N THR A 77 -2.99 14.68 -9.79
CA THR A 77 -2.95 14.85 -11.26
C THR A 77 -1.53 14.77 -11.83
N GLY A 78 -0.52 14.84 -10.97
CA GLY A 78 0.91 14.80 -11.30
C GLY A 78 1.70 13.90 -10.39
N GLN A 79 3.00 13.80 -10.66
CA GLN A 79 3.93 12.99 -9.84
C GLN A 79 4.32 13.65 -8.53
N THR A 80 3.99 14.92 -8.36
CA THR A 80 4.25 15.69 -7.14
C THR A 80 2.92 15.98 -6.46
N THR A 81 2.91 15.83 -5.16
CA THR A 81 1.79 16.17 -4.29
C THR A 81 1.57 17.69 -4.23
N ASN A 82 0.35 18.13 -4.05
CA ASN A 82 0.01 19.55 -3.94
C ASN A 82 -1.26 19.77 -3.11
N ALA A 83 -1.51 21.02 -2.73
CA ALA A 83 -2.64 21.40 -1.89
C ALA A 83 -4.04 21.21 -2.51
N ASN A 84 -4.12 20.92 -3.82
CA ASN A 84 -5.38 20.68 -4.53
C ASN A 84 -5.67 19.18 -4.71
N ASP A 85 -4.83 18.31 -4.18
CA ASP A 85 -5.02 16.86 -4.25
C ASP A 85 -6.24 16.45 -3.43
N ILE A 86 -6.98 15.46 -3.92
CA ILE A 86 -8.26 15.05 -3.35
C ILE A 86 -8.06 13.83 -2.47
N ALA A 87 -8.35 13.96 -1.19
CA ALA A 87 -8.34 12.82 -0.26
C ALA A 87 -9.48 11.84 -0.61
N ILE A 88 -9.14 10.56 -0.68
CA ILE A 88 -10.03 9.47 -1.09
C ILE A 88 -10.32 8.52 0.06
N PRO A 89 -11.50 7.89 0.11
CA PRO A 89 -11.79 6.82 1.06
C PRO A 89 -11.01 5.54 0.70
N PHE A 90 -10.64 4.78 1.72
CA PHE A 90 -9.89 3.54 1.55
C PHE A 90 -10.24 2.50 2.62
N LYS A 91 -9.70 1.29 2.50
CA LYS A 91 -9.77 0.26 3.54
C LYS A 91 -8.40 0.03 4.14
N TYR A 92 -8.35 -0.21 5.44
CA TYR A 92 -7.10 -0.48 6.12
C TYR A 92 -7.23 -1.55 7.19
N ARG A 93 -6.10 -2.07 7.62
CA ARG A 93 -5.97 -2.93 8.80
C ARG A 93 -4.59 -2.75 9.42
N LEU A 94 -4.52 -2.94 10.73
CA LEU A 94 -3.30 -2.86 11.51
C LEU A 94 -2.81 -4.27 11.87
N SER A 95 -1.49 -4.45 11.92
CA SER A 95 -0.91 -5.66 12.50
C SER A 95 -1.17 -5.67 14.00
N SER A 96 -1.34 -6.87 14.59
CA SER A 96 -1.57 -6.99 16.05
C SER A 96 -0.30 -6.69 16.84
N ALA A 97 0.84 -7.17 16.36
CA ALA A 97 2.15 -6.93 16.96
C ALA A 97 3.28 -7.25 15.96
N VAL A 98 4.48 -6.77 16.26
CA VAL A 98 5.69 -7.14 15.52
C VAL A 98 5.98 -8.64 15.68
N GLY A 99 6.41 -9.28 14.60
CA GLY A 99 6.78 -10.70 14.61
C GLY A 99 5.60 -11.68 14.59
N THR A 100 4.38 -11.19 14.39
CA THR A 100 3.18 -12.02 14.20
C THR A 100 2.61 -11.81 12.80
N ASP A 101 1.89 -12.79 12.29
CA ASP A 101 1.10 -12.71 11.07
C ASP A 101 -0.37 -12.33 11.32
N SER A 102 -0.66 -11.90 12.55
CA SER A 102 -2.01 -11.54 12.98
C SER A 102 -2.33 -10.11 12.60
N TRP A 103 -3.47 -9.93 11.95
CA TRP A 103 -3.99 -8.64 11.51
C TRP A 103 -5.36 -8.38 12.12
N GLY A 104 -5.62 -7.12 12.44
CA GLY A 104 -6.94 -6.65 12.84
C GLY A 104 -7.97 -6.78 11.72
N ALA A 105 -9.22 -6.50 12.04
CA ALA A 105 -10.30 -6.46 11.07
C ALA A 105 -10.05 -5.37 10.02
N ILE A 106 -10.55 -5.62 8.80
CA ILE A 106 -10.56 -4.59 7.75
C ILE A 106 -11.54 -3.50 8.16
N THR A 107 -11.06 -2.26 8.21
CA THR A 107 -11.82 -1.07 8.58
C THR A 107 -11.87 -0.12 7.38
N SER A 108 -13.00 0.57 7.21
CA SER A 108 -13.13 1.60 6.19
C SER A 108 -12.78 2.97 6.79
N ALA A 109 -11.90 3.69 6.11
CA ALA A 109 -11.63 5.10 6.36
C ALA A 109 -12.37 5.95 5.32
N THR A 110 -12.80 7.14 5.74
CA THR A 110 -13.33 8.17 4.85
C THR A 110 -12.18 8.98 4.27
N SER A 111 -12.47 10.03 3.53
CA SER A 111 -11.45 11.00 3.07
C SER A 111 -10.74 11.74 4.21
N THR A 112 -11.24 11.68 5.43
CA THR A 112 -10.54 12.22 6.62
C THR A 112 -9.46 11.27 7.15
N GLY A 113 -9.30 10.09 6.55
CA GLY A 113 -8.28 9.14 6.97
C GLY A 113 -8.60 8.42 8.28
N PHE A 114 -7.56 7.99 8.98
CA PHE A 114 -7.64 7.40 10.31
C PHE A 114 -6.47 7.85 11.17
N ILE A 115 -6.66 7.73 12.48
CA ILE A 115 -5.64 8.09 13.47
C ILE A 115 -4.85 6.85 13.86
N LEU A 116 -3.53 6.96 13.82
CA LEU A 116 -2.58 6.01 14.37
C LEU A 116 -2.00 6.60 15.66
N GLU A 117 -2.36 6.04 16.80
CA GLU A 117 -1.95 6.55 18.10
C GLU A 117 -0.57 6.01 18.49
N ALA A 118 0.35 6.91 18.83
CA ALA A 118 1.72 6.55 19.17
C ALA A 118 1.81 5.59 20.37
N SER A 119 0.98 5.80 21.38
CA SER A 119 0.97 5.01 22.61
C SER A 119 0.51 3.54 22.41
N THR A 120 -0.35 3.28 21.43
CA THR A 120 -0.94 1.96 21.20
C THR A 120 -0.53 1.30 19.90
N ASP A 121 -0.15 2.10 18.90
CA ASP A 121 0.06 1.66 17.52
C ASP A 121 1.53 1.78 17.08
N GLY A 122 2.42 2.18 17.96
CA GLY A 122 3.87 2.18 17.69
C GLY A 122 4.39 0.78 17.39
N SER A 123 5.39 0.68 16.52
CA SER A 123 5.98 -0.57 16.05
C SER A 123 4.98 -1.52 15.38
N LYS A 124 3.98 -0.98 14.70
CA LYS A 124 3.01 -1.74 13.92
C LYS A 124 3.18 -1.53 12.42
N ALA A 125 2.57 -2.40 11.65
CA ALA A 125 2.39 -2.24 10.23
C ALA A 125 0.92 -1.95 9.92
N VAL A 126 0.69 -1.07 8.95
CA VAL A 126 -0.64 -0.76 8.39
C VAL A 126 -0.65 -1.20 6.94
N LEU A 127 -1.67 -1.97 6.54
CA LEU A 127 -1.98 -2.22 5.15
C LEU A 127 -3.16 -1.34 4.76
N ILE A 128 -3.01 -0.62 3.66
CA ILE A 128 -4.06 0.21 3.07
C ILE A 128 -4.34 -0.31 1.68
N ASP A 129 -5.58 -0.66 1.42
CA ASP A 129 -6.03 -1.18 0.14
C ASP A 129 -6.79 -0.10 -0.63
N VAL A 130 -6.37 0.16 -1.86
CA VAL A 130 -6.95 1.12 -2.79
C VAL A 130 -7.34 0.41 -4.08
N ASP A 131 -8.58 0.63 -4.51
CA ASP A 131 -9.08 0.21 -5.82
C ASP A 131 -8.92 1.34 -6.83
N PRO A 132 -7.96 1.26 -7.77
CA PRO A 132 -7.75 2.29 -8.79
C PRO A 132 -8.98 2.57 -9.65
N ALA A 133 -9.86 1.58 -9.83
CA ALA A 133 -11.06 1.74 -10.64
C ALA A 133 -12.13 2.64 -9.98
N SER A 134 -12.06 2.82 -8.68
CA SER A 134 -12.98 3.67 -7.93
C SER A 134 -12.59 5.15 -7.92
N ILE A 135 -11.32 5.47 -8.17
CA ILE A 135 -10.77 6.83 -8.04
C ILE A 135 -11.37 7.80 -9.07
N PRO A 136 -11.51 7.47 -10.37
CA PRO A 136 -12.06 8.41 -11.36
C PRO A 136 -13.49 8.89 -11.07
N ALA A 137 -14.23 8.18 -10.24
CA ALA A 137 -15.56 8.62 -9.79
C ALA A 137 -15.49 9.73 -8.73
N LEU A 138 -14.36 9.87 -8.05
CA LEU A 138 -14.10 10.84 -6.99
C LEU A 138 -13.28 12.03 -7.53
N ASP A 139 -12.32 11.73 -8.38
CA ASP A 139 -11.42 12.66 -9.02
C ASP A 139 -11.15 12.19 -10.47
N SER A 140 -11.82 12.82 -11.43
CA SER A 140 -11.74 12.42 -12.85
C SER A 140 -10.38 12.66 -13.49
N ASP A 141 -9.57 13.53 -12.93
CA ASP A 141 -8.27 13.94 -13.43
C ASP A 141 -7.12 13.23 -12.74
N ALA A 142 -7.42 12.35 -11.79
CA ALA A 142 -6.44 11.58 -11.05
C ALA A 142 -5.62 10.64 -11.95
N LEU A 143 -4.32 10.80 -11.91
CA LEU A 143 -3.36 9.95 -12.60
C LEU A 143 -2.50 9.15 -11.60
N TYR A 144 -2.43 9.60 -10.36
CA TYR A 144 -1.59 9.06 -9.29
C TYR A 144 -2.35 8.99 -7.98
N VAL A 145 -1.77 8.23 -7.04
CA VAL A 145 -2.23 8.13 -5.65
C VAL A 145 -1.01 8.07 -4.73
N TYR A 146 -1.12 8.63 -3.54
CA TYR A 146 -0.07 8.62 -2.53
C TYR A 146 -0.64 8.57 -1.12
N VAL A 147 0.23 8.34 -0.13
CA VAL A 147 -0.11 8.37 1.29
C VAL A 147 0.43 9.66 1.88
N ASP A 148 -0.43 10.39 2.57
CA ASP A 148 -0.06 11.52 3.40
C ASP A 148 -0.11 11.12 4.88
N ILE A 149 0.95 11.44 5.60
CA ILE A 149 1.14 11.18 7.02
C ILE A 149 1.29 12.53 7.71
N ALA A 150 0.18 13.08 8.18
CA ALA A 150 0.16 14.31 8.94
C ALA A 150 0.42 14.04 10.42
N THR A 151 1.12 14.94 11.09
CA THR A 151 1.28 14.90 12.54
C THR A 151 0.28 15.86 13.16
N THR A 152 -0.58 15.38 14.06
CA THR A 152 -1.51 16.25 14.79
C THR A 152 -0.83 16.91 16.00
N THR A 153 0.20 16.26 16.52
CA THR A 153 1.08 16.71 17.59
C THR A 153 2.51 16.23 17.28
N MET A 154 3.51 16.70 18.02
CA MET A 154 4.92 16.37 17.75
C MET A 154 5.25 14.89 18.00
N VAL A 155 4.77 14.01 17.13
CA VAL A 155 5.17 12.60 17.13
C VAL A 155 6.58 12.50 16.59
N SER A 156 7.45 11.78 17.28
CA SER A 156 8.74 11.38 16.74
C SER A 156 8.81 9.86 16.65
N GLY A 157 9.28 9.38 15.51
CA GLY A 157 9.50 7.96 15.30
C GLY A 157 9.72 7.63 13.82
N PRO A 158 10.37 6.51 13.53
CA PRO A 158 10.63 6.12 12.16
C PRO A 158 9.37 5.61 11.46
N VAL A 159 9.18 6.11 10.25
CA VAL A 159 8.10 5.68 9.34
C VAL A 159 8.69 5.34 7.99
N ALA A 160 8.16 4.31 7.35
CA ALA A 160 8.48 3.93 5.98
C ALA A 160 7.19 3.55 5.24
N VAL A 161 7.15 3.83 3.93
CA VAL A 161 6.00 3.47 3.08
C VAL A 161 6.49 2.71 1.85
N SER A 162 5.84 1.60 1.56
CA SER A 162 6.02 0.84 0.32
C SER A 162 4.68 0.55 -0.32
N ALA A 163 4.63 0.52 -1.66
CA ALA A 163 3.46 0.07 -2.39
C ALA A 163 3.69 -1.31 -2.99
N PHE A 164 2.66 -2.13 -2.95
CA PHE A 164 2.52 -3.39 -3.68
C PHE A 164 1.45 -3.19 -4.75
N ILE A 165 1.84 -3.33 -6.01
CA ILE A 165 0.94 -3.09 -7.13
C ILE A 165 0.69 -4.39 -7.85
N GLU A 166 -0.57 -4.79 -7.93
CA GLU A 166 -1.00 -5.86 -8.80
C GLU A 166 -1.33 -5.26 -10.18
N PRO A 167 -0.58 -5.60 -11.25
CA PRO A 167 -0.83 -5.05 -12.58
C PRO A 167 -2.04 -5.72 -13.24
N ARG A 168 -2.79 -4.97 -14.04
CA ARG A 168 -3.89 -5.52 -14.87
C ARG A 168 -3.42 -6.49 -15.94
N TYR A 169 -2.20 -6.27 -16.43
CA TYR A 169 -1.59 -7.07 -17.48
C TYR A 169 -0.16 -7.42 -17.07
N PRO A 170 0.39 -8.55 -17.52
CA PRO A 170 1.80 -8.85 -17.30
C PRO A 170 2.67 -7.70 -17.83
N GLN A 171 3.49 -7.12 -16.97
CA GLN A 171 4.35 -5.98 -17.27
C GLN A 171 5.77 -6.26 -16.78
N ASN A 172 6.76 -5.79 -17.51
CA ASN A 172 8.15 -5.87 -17.09
C ASN A 172 8.51 -4.80 -16.04
N SER A 173 7.77 -3.70 -16.03
CA SER A 173 7.92 -2.62 -15.05
C SER A 173 6.62 -1.85 -14.94
N ASN A 174 6.26 -1.40 -13.75
CA ASN A 174 5.25 -0.36 -13.58
C ASN A 174 5.92 0.99 -13.80
N ILE A 175 5.17 1.92 -14.42
CA ILE A 175 5.60 3.30 -14.45
C ILE A 175 5.34 3.85 -13.04
N SER A 176 6.35 3.75 -12.20
CA SER A 176 6.37 4.52 -10.96
C SER A 176 6.95 5.88 -11.27
N SER A 177 6.36 6.90 -10.71
CA SER A 177 7.02 8.19 -10.64
C SER A 177 8.12 8.12 -9.58
N SER A 178 9.30 8.41 -9.95
CA SER A 178 10.38 8.77 -9.03
C SER A 178 10.49 10.28 -8.96
#